data_64689bf6148e4f343a40ab606c464824
#
_entry.id   64689bf6148e4f343a40ab606c464824
#
_cell.length_a   1.000
_cell.length_b   1.000
_cell.length_c   1.000
_cell.angle_alpha   90.00
_cell.angle_beta   90.00
_cell.angle_gamma   90.00
#
_symmetry.space_group_name_H-M   'P 1'
#
loop_
_entity.id
_entity.type
_entity.pdbx_description
1 polymer ?
#
loop_
_entity_poly.entity_id
_entity_poly.type
_entity_poly.pdbx_seq_one_letter_code
_entity_poly.pdbx_strand_id
1 'polypeptide(L)'
;MRFSMRFFSLLQSLHFISYLVVITLANSVHADEESWRDLYKPSAFDDMPCRVMTPLSFDPTKNYPVIISLHGAGGKGINNKKQLKEWNIQLADEQRRKDFPCYVVAPQTDQLWNSDHLQKIKRIIDTLPSTDMDRIYILGHSMGGHGTYIFTQLDPDFFAAAAPSAGSGLRRTEPFIDPKKIKDLPIWAFHGDKDGVCPIEKDQVVFDEMKRLGGNMKFTIWQGDNHGVSGKFIPGAENGMTYTSSERCDSEPDFLKWLFAQSK
;
A
#
# COMPACT_ATOMS: atom_id res chain seq x y z
N MET A 1 73.11 14.62 2.12
CA MET A 1 72.03 15.16 1.31
C MET A 1 71.16 14.02 0.82
N ARG A 2 70.26 13.49 1.66
CA ARG A 2 69.29 12.44 1.36
C ARG A 2 68.09 12.67 2.30
N PHE A 3 67.15 13.49 1.85
CA PHE A 3 65.84 13.61 2.43
C PHE A 3 64.88 14.05 1.31
N SER A 4 64.08 13.18 0.81
CA SER A 4 62.84 13.45 0.09
C SER A 4 62.40 12.25 -0.75
N MET A 5 61.86 11.22 -0.16
CA MET A 5 61.09 10.20 -0.92
C MET A 5 60.21 9.30 -0.03
N ARG A 6 59.70 9.81 1.07
CA ARG A 6 58.76 9.03 1.92
C ARG A 6 57.39 9.68 2.20
N PHE A 7 57.09 10.84 1.64
CA PHE A 7 55.82 11.53 1.89
C PHE A 7 54.76 11.31 0.80
N PHE A 8 55.15 10.78 -0.38
CA PHE A 8 54.19 10.59 -1.48
C PHE A 8 53.40 9.27 -1.43
N SER A 9 53.81 8.28 -0.65
CA SER A 9 53.14 6.98 -0.63
C SER A 9 51.98 6.88 0.36
N LEU A 10 51.94 7.75 1.38
CA LEU A 10 50.81 7.74 2.37
C LEU A 10 49.54 8.44 1.88
N LEU A 11 49.67 9.43 1.01
CA LEU A 11 48.47 10.12 0.47
C LEU A 11 47.73 9.30 -0.59
N GLN A 12 48.44 8.46 -1.35
CA GLN A 12 47.78 7.60 -2.35
C GLN A 12 47.03 6.43 -1.72
N SER A 13 47.46 5.91 -0.57
CA SER A 13 46.74 4.84 0.13
C SER A 13 45.46 5.31 0.81
N LEU A 14 45.39 6.55 1.29
CA LEU A 14 44.17 7.13 1.91
C LEU A 14 43.06 7.41 0.88
N HIS A 15 43.41 7.80 -0.36
CA HIS A 15 42.44 8.02 -1.42
C HIS A 15 41.87 6.71 -1.98
N PHE A 16 42.64 5.62 -2.01
CA PHE A 16 42.17 4.31 -2.46
C PHE A 16 41.18 3.69 -1.44
N ILE A 17 41.43 3.85 -0.14
CA ILE A 17 40.54 3.33 0.92
C ILE A 17 39.23 4.07 0.92
N SER A 18 39.22 5.39 0.73
CA SER A 18 37.95 6.20 0.65
C SER A 18 37.12 5.82 -0.57
N TYR A 19 37.73 5.53 -1.71
CA TYR A 19 37.00 5.11 -2.91
C TYR A 19 36.40 3.69 -2.77
N LEU A 20 37.11 2.78 -2.11
CA LEU A 20 36.64 1.41 -1.90
C LEU A 20 35.47 1.35 -0.93
N VAL A 21 35.47 2.18 0.12
CA VAL A 21 34.36 2.27 1.10
C VAL A 21 33.10 2.90 0.50
N VAL A 22 33.25 3.91 -0.37
CA VAL A 22 32.11 4.54 -1.06
C VAL A 22 31.49 3.58 -2.09
N ILE A 23 32.29 2.79 -2.81
CA ILE A 23 31.78 1.81 -3.79
C ILE A 23 31.09 0.64 -3.08
N THR A 24 31.59 0.17 -1.94
CA THR A 24 30.94 -0.92 -1.17
C THR A 24 29.64 -0.46 -0.51
N LEU A 25 29.56 0.77 -0.01
CA LEU A 25 28.30 1.33 0.54
C LEU A 25 27.26 1.58 -0.55
N ALA A 26 27.66 2.08 -1.73
CA ALA A 26 26.73 2.26 -2.85
C ALA A 26 26.20 0.92 -3.39
N ASN A 27 27.04 -0.12 -3.43
CA ASN A 27 26.60 -1.45 -3.85
C ASN A 27 25.70 -2.15 -2.83
N SER A 28 25.88 -1.92 -1.51
CA SER A 28 25.00 -2.48 -0.49
C SER A 28 23.61 -1.84 -0.51
N VAL A 29 23.53 -0.53 -0.71
CA VAL A 29 22.22 0.18 -0.83
C VAL A 29 21.47 -0.27 -2.09
N HIS A 30 22.13 -0.50 -3.22
CA HIS A 30 21.49 -1.02 -4.43
C HIS A 30 21.09 -2.50 -4.31
N ALA A 31 21.88 -3.31 -3.63
CA ALA A 31 21.56 -4.73 -3.40
C ALA A 31 20.31 -4.88 -2.50
N ASP A 32 20.15 -4.04 -1.47
CA ASP A 32 18.98 -4.05 -0.61
C ASP A 32 17.72 -3.53 -1.32
N GLU A 33 17.85 -2.58 -2.23
CA GLU A 33 16.72 -2.03 -2.99
C GLU A 33 16.18 -3.01 -4.05
N GLU A 34 17.00 -3.90 -4.60
CA GLU A 34 16.56 -4.98 -5.49
C GLU A 34 15.97 -6.17 -4.72
N SER A 35 16.43 -6.46 -3.51
CA SER A 35 16.06 -7.67 -2.77
C SER A 35 14.58 -7.75 -2.39
N TRP A 36 13.95 -6.65 -1.95
CA TRP A 36 12.53 -6.65 -1.57
C TRP A 36 11.58 -6.81 -2.78
N ARG A 37 11.97 -6.29 -3.96
CA ARG A 37 11.19 -6.44 -5.20
C ARG A 37 11.13 -7.90 -5.66
N ASP A 38 12.17 -8.67 -5.40
CA ASP A 38 12.24 -10.08 -5.75
C ASP A 38 11.29 -10.96 -4.93
N LEU A 39 10.81 -10.47 -3.80
CA LEU A 39 9.74 -11.13 -3.04
C LEU A 39 8.40 -11.09 -3.78
N TYR A 40 8.19 -10.07 -4.62
CA TYR A 40 7.01 -9.92 -5.46
C TYR A 40 7.23 -10.60 -6.81
N LYS A 41 6.93 -11.88 -6.91
CA LYS A 41 7.12 -12.66 -8.15
C LYS A 41 6.12 -12.23 -9.22
N PRO A 42 6.55 -12.14 -10.49
CA PRO A 42 5.64 -11.83 -11.58
C PRO A 42 4.60 -12.94 -11.73
N SER A 43 3.37 -12.53 -11.92
CA SER A 43 2.22 -13.35 -12.25
C SER A 43 1.38 -12.61 -13.29
N ALA A 44 0.43 -13.27 -13.91
CA ALA A 44 -0.53 -12.65 -14.79
C ALA A 44 -1.79 -13.53 -14.83
N PHE A 45 -2.94 -12.89 -15.03
CA PHE A 45 -4.16 -13.56 -15.37
C PHE A 45 -4.78 -12.83 -16.57
N ASP A 46 -5.08 -13.58 -17.63
CA ASP A 46 -5.42 -13.02 -18.93
C ASP A 46 -4.32 -12.01 -19.38
N ASP A 47 -4.71 -10.76 -19.63
CA ASP A 47 -3.85 -9.67 -20.03
C ASP A 47 -3.46 -8.74 -18.85
N MET A 48 -3.83 -9.07 -17.60
CA MET A 48 -3.50 -8.25 -16.43
C MET A 48 -2.16 -8.67 -15.81
N PRO A 49 -1.09 -7.87 -15.97
CA PRO A 49 0.15 -8.09 -15.24
C PRO A 49 -0.07 -7.94 -13.73
N CYS A 50 0.53 -8.82 -12.96
CA CYS A 50 0.45 -8.79 -11.51
C CYS A 50 1.79 -9.18 -10.88
N ARG A 51 2.06 -8.69 -9.69
CA ARG A 51 3.12 -9.17 -8.82
C ARG A 51 2.54 -9.68 -7.52
N VAL A 52 2.99 -10.85 -7.10
CA VAL A 52 2.49 -11.53 -5.90
C VAL A 52 3.63 -11.80 -4.95
N MET A 53 3.51 -11.33 -3.72
CA MET A 53 4.35 -11.74 -2.60
C MET A 53 3.60 -12.81 -1.81
N THR A 54 4.29 -13.94 -1.54
CA THR A 54 3.76 -15.04 -0.75
C THR A 54 4.03 -14.83 0.74
N PRO A 55 3.23 -15.44 1.63
CA PRO A 55 3.52 -15.44 3.07
C PRO A 55 4.94 -15.92 3.37
N LEU A 56 5.57 -15.33 4.39
CA LEU A 56 6.86 -15.82 4.89
C LEU A 56 6.65 -17.19 5.52
N SER A 57 7.53 -18.16 5.20
CA SER A 57 7.45 -19.53 5.74
C SER A 57 6.09 -20.18 5.48
N PHE A 58 5.67 -20.16 4.19
CA PHE A 58 4.40 -20.74 3.76
C PHE A 58 4.19 -22.18 4.27
N ASP A 59 3.06 -22.41 4.92
CA ASP A 59 2.62 -23.68 5.47
C ASP A 59 1.26 -24.05 4.82
N PRO A 60 1.18 -25.10 4.00
CA PRO A 60 -0.06 -25.45 3.30
C PRO A 60 -1.20 -25.91 4.21
N THR A 61 -0.93 -26.11 5.51
CA THR A 61 -1.96 -26.46 6.51
C THR A 61 -2.66 -25.24 7.12
N LYS A 62 -2.20 -24.03 6.79
CA LYS A 62 -2.76 -22.74 7.25
C LYS A 62 -3.41 -21.99 6.11
N ASN A 63 -4.40 -21.17 6.42
CA ASN A 63 -4.98 -20.21 5.48
C ASN A 63 -4.43 -18.81 5.74
N TYR A 64 -4.15 -18.07 4.67
CA TYR A 64 -3.48 -16.77 4.72
C TYR A 64 -4.37 -15.67 4.15
N PRO A 65 -4.47 -14.53 4.85
CA PRO A 65 -5.12 -13.33 4.32
C PRO A 65 -4.49 -12.87 3.00
N VAL A 66 -5.25 -12.10 2.24
CA VAL A 66 -4.77 -11.48 1.00
C VAL A 66 -4.92 -9.96 1.10
N ILE A 67 -3.85 -9.23 0.83
CA ILE A 67 -3.87 -7.78 0.64
C ILE A 67 -3.83 -7.49 -0.88
N ILE A 68 -4.87 -6.86 -1.40
CA ILE A 68 -4.89 -6.31 -2.76
C ILE A 68 -4.30 -4.90 -2.71
N SER A 69 -3.20 -4.67 -3.44
CA SER A 69 -2.42 -3.42 -3.45
C SER A 69 -2.61 -2.68 -4.76
N LEU A 70 -3.43 -1.63 -4.78
CA LEU A 70 -3.77 -0.87 -5.98
C LEU A 70 -2.86 0.35 -6.15
N HIS A 71 -2.09 0.38 -7.25
CA HIS A 71 -1.22 1.51 -7.56
C HIS A 71 -1.99 2.78 -7.95
N GLY A 72 -1.39 3.93 -7.69
CA GLY A 72 -1.81 5.24 -8.20
C GLY A 72 -1.42 5.46 -9.67
N ALA A 73 -1.71 6.64 -10.22
CA ALA A 73 -1.43 6.97 -11.63
C ALA A 73 0.03 6.76 -12.04
N GLY A 74 1.00 7.00 -11.15
CA GLY A 74 2.42 6.74 -11.40
C GLY A 74 2.81 5.26 -11.52
N GLY A 75 1.87 4.32 -11.29
CA GLY A 75 2.06 2.88 -11.47
C GLY A 75 1.49 2.35 -12.79
N LYS A 76 0.79 3.18 -13.57
CA LYS A 76 0.17 2.80 -14.85
C LYS A 76 1.15 2.11 -15.79
N GLY A 77 0.64 1.11 -16.48
CA GLY A 77 1.37 0.33 -17.48
C GLY A 77 0.87 -1.11 -17.58
N ILE A 78 1.52 -1.85 -18.48
CA ILE A 78 1.24 -3.27 -18.74
C ILE A 78 2.50 -4.13 -18.70
N ASN A 79 3.62 -3.57 -18.19
CA ASN A 79 4.94 -4.19 -18.22
C ASN A 79 5.39 -4.82 -16.90
N ASN A 80 4.51 -4.84 -15.90
CA ASN A 80 4.73 -5.43 -14.57
C ASN A 80 5.91 -4.82 -13.77
N LYS A 81 6.18 -3.49 -13.94
CA LYS A 81 7.36 -2.83 -13.36
C LYS A 81 7.06 -1.73 -12.34
N LYS A 82 6.00 -0.92 -12.55
CA LYS A 82 5.79 0.34 -11.81
C LYS A 82 4.72 0.28 -10.72
N GLN A 83 3.98 -0.82 -10.59
CA GLN A 83 2.85 -0.95 -9.67
C GLN A 83 3.25 -1.09 -8.21
N LEU A 84 4.45 -1.58 -7.91
CA LEU A 84 4.94 -1.65 -6.54
C LEU A 84 5.27 -0.26 -6.02
N LYS A 85 4.71 0.10 -4.87
CA LYS A 85 4.79 1.41 -4.25
C LYS A 85 5.44 1.31 -2.87
N GLU A 86 5.55 2.43 -2.19
CA GLU A 86 6.23 2.55 -0.91
C GLU A 86 5.65 1.60 0.16
N TRP A 87 4.33 1.47 0.22
CA TRP A 87 3.70 0.51 1.14
C TRP A 87 4.01 -0.96 0.79
N ASN A 88 4.35 -1.27 -0.46
CA ASN A 88 4.80 -2.61 -0.82
C ASN A 88 6.20 -2.91 -0.25
N ILE A 89 7.08 -1.91 -0.16
CA ILE A 89 8.37 -2.02 0.55
C ILE A 89 8.11 -2.31 2.02
N GLN A 90 7.22 -1.53 2.63
CA GLN A 90 6.86 -1.67 4.04
C GLN A 90 6.23 -3.04 4.35
N LEU A 91 5.36 -3.56 3.48
CA LEU A 91 4.79 -4.91 3.60
C LEU A 91 5.83 -6.02 3.39
N ALA A 92 6.89 -5.75 2.65
CA ALA A 92 8.00 -6.69 2.41
C ALA A 92 9.00 -6.77 3.55
N ASP A 93 8.92 -5.89 4.55
CA ASP A 93 9.76 -5.94 5.75
C ASP A 93 9.64 -7.30 6.45
N GLU A 94 10.77 -7.89 6.82
CA GLU A 94 10.83 -9.26 7.35
C GLU A 94 10.06 -9.41 8.66
N GLN A 95 10.15 -8.43 9.56
CA GLN A 95 9.44 -8.49 10.84
C GLN A 95 7.92 -8.40 10.62
N ARG A 96 7.46 -7.50 9.74
CA ARG A 96 6.04 -7.40 9.39
C ARG A 96 5.50 -8.66 8.74
N ARG A 97 6.28 -9.32 7.87
CA ARG A 97 5.91 -10.60 7.26
C ARG A 97 5.85 -11.76 8.25
N LYS A 98 6.64 -11.68 9.35
CA LYS A 98 6.54 -12.63 10.48
C LYS A 98 5.28 -12.41 11.31
N ASP A 99 5.00 -11.14 11.64
CA ASP A 99 3.87 -10.76 12.50
C ASP A 99 2.52 -10.85 11.77
N PHE A 100 2.52 -10.56 10.47
CA PHE A 100 1.34 -10.50 9.60
C PHE A 100 1.52 -11.31 8.31
N PRO A 101 1.65 -12.65 8.39
CA PRO A 101 1.86 -13.47 7.21
C PRO A 101 0.63 -13.44 6.30
N CYS A 102 0.82 -12.98 5.04
CA CYS A 102 -0.24 -12.81 4.07
C CYS A 102 0.30 -12.88 2.63
N TYR A 103 -0.61 -13.05 1.68
CA TYR A 103 -0.34 -12.71 0.29
C TYR A 103 -0.47 -11.21 0.07
N VAL A 104 0.38 -10.64 -0.79
CA VAL A 104 0.17 -9.29 -1.33
C VAL A 104 0.06 -9.40 -2.84
N VAL A 105 -1.11 -9.08 -3.38
CA VAL A 105 -1.44 -9.10 -4.81
C VAL A 105 -1.41 -7.68 -5.32
N ALA A 106 -0.43 -7.37 -6.19
CA ALA A 106 -0.20 -6.05 -6.76
C ALA A 106 -0.41 -6.07 -8.28
N PRO A 107 -1.65 -5.92 -8.76
CA PRO A 107 -1.97 -5.89 -10.20
C PRO A 107 -1.49 -4.58 -10.83
N GLN A 108 -1.35 -4.57 -12.17
CA GLN A 108 -1.02 -3.38 -12.95
C GLN A 108 -2.04 -3.17 -14.08
N THR A 109 -2.42 -1.91 -14.28
CA THR A 109 -3.26 -1.47 -15.40
C THR A 109 -2.78 -0.12 -15.93
N ASP A 110 -3.01 0.18 -17.18
CA ASP A 110 -2.82 1.49 -17.80
C ASP A 110 -4.10 2.36 -17.76
N GLN A 111 -5.20 1.80 -17.27
CA GLN A 111 -6.51 2.43 -17.18
C GLN A 111 -6.85 2.86 -15.76
N LEU A 112 -8.04 3.42 -15.56
CA LEU A 112 -8.66 3.54 -14.24
C LEU A 112 -9.19 2.18 -13.80
N TRP A 113 -9.13 1.91 -12.49
CA TRP A 113 -9.66 0.70 -11.90
C TRP A 113 -11.17 0.58 -12.17
N ASN A 114 -11.64 -0.58 -12.61
CA ASN A 114 -13.02 -0.86 -13.00
C ASN A 114 -13.44 -2.32 -12.68
N SER A 115 -14.68 -2.66 -12.98
CA SER A 115 -15.27 -3.97 -12.68
C SER A 115 -14.53 -5.15 -13.33
N ASP A 116 -14.02 -4.99 -14.56
CA ASP A 116 -13.25 -6.04 -15.23
C ASP A 116 -11.95 -6.35 -14.48
N HIS A 117 -11.25 -5.31 -14.03
CA HIS A 117 -10.06 -5.46 -13.20
C HIS A 117 -10.35 -6.21 -11.89
N LEU A 118 -11.48 -5.90 -11.22
CA LEU A 118 -11.86 -6.62 -9.99
C LEU A 118 -12.07 -8.12 -10.29
N GLN A 119 -12.74 -8.47 -11.39
CA GLN A 119 -12.96 -9.86 -11.76
C GLN A 119 -11.63 -10.60 -12.06
N LYS A 120 -10.69 -9.95 -12.76
CA LYS A 120 -9.36 -10.52 -13.01
C LYS A 120 -8.58 -10.72 -11.70
N ILE A 121 -8.62 -9.75 -10.77
CA ILE A 121 -7.98 -9.86 -9.46
C ILE A 121 -8.56 -11.03 -8.66
N LYS A 122 -9.89 -11.20 -8.64
CA LYS A 122 -10.53 -12.35 -7.98
C LYS A 122 -10.00 -13.67 -8.53
N ARG A 123 -9.92 -13.80 -9.86
CA ARG A 123 -9.37 -15.00 -10.49
C ARG A 123 -7.89 -15.23 -10.18
N ILE A 124 -7.09 -14.17 -10.04
CA ILE A 124 -5.71 -14.31 -9.56
C ILE A 124 -5.71 -14.89 -8.13
N ILE A 125 -6.55 -14.38 -7.24
CA ILE A 125 -6.65 -14.86 -5.86
C ILE A 125 -7.10 -16.32 -5.81
N ASP A 126 -8.04 -16.74 -6.65
CA ASP A 126 -8.51 -18.12 -6.77
C ASP A 126 -7.39 -19.10 -7.15
N THR A 127 -6.30 -18.65 -7.77
CA THR A 127 -5.13 -19.47 -8.10
C THR A 127 -4.13 -19.61 -6.95
N LEU A 128 -4.25 -18.81 -5.89
CA LEU A 128 -3.32 -18.84 -4.76
C LEU A 128 -3.69 -19.97 -3.79
N PRO A 129 -2.73 -20.81 -3.39
CA PRO A 129 -3.02 -21.88 -2.45
C PRO A 129 -3.28 -21.35 -1.04
N SER A 130 -4.16 -22.03 -0.31
CA SER A 130 -4.38 -21.76 1.12
C SER A 130 -4.75 -20.29 1.43
N THR A 131 -5.59 -19.68 0.60
CA THR A 131 -6.12 -18.35 0.85
C THR A 131 -7.23 -18.39 1.90
N ASP A 132 -7.24 -17.39 2.78
CA ASP A 132 -8.34 -17.14 3.70
C ASP A 132 -9.32 -16.15 3.05
N MET A 133 -10.40 -16.68 2.51
CA MET A 133 -11.41 -15.90 1.79
C MET A 133 -12.24 -14.99 2.70
N ASP A 134 -12.20 -15.20 4.03
CA ASP A 134 -12.84 -14.32 5.00
C ASP A 134 -11.95 -13.12 5.37
N ARG A 135 -10.69 -13.12 4.95
CA ARG A 135 -9.73 -12.04 5.22
C ARG A 135 -9.07 -11.50 3.95
N ILE A 136 -9.90 -10.95 3.07
CA ILE A 136 -9.46 -10.25 1.86
C ILE A 136 -9.47 -8.75 2.14
N TYR A 137 -8.32 -8.11 2.07
CA TYR A 137 -8.14 -6.68 2.32
C TYR A 137 -7.78 -5.96 1.04
N ILE A 138 -8.14 -4.68 0.95
CA ILE A 138 -7.79 -3.85 -0.19
C ILE A 138 -7.26 -2.50 0.28
N LEU A 139 -6.17 -2.06 -0.34
CA LEU A 139 -5.58 -0.74 -0.09
C LEU A 139 -5.05 -0.12 -1.38
N GLY A 140 -4.97 1.19 -1.40
CA GLY A 140 -4.42 1.93 -2.51
C GLY A 140 -4.40 3.43 -2.27
N HIS A 141 -3.58 4.13 -3.04
CA HIS A 141 -3.40 5.57 -2.92
C HIS A 141 -3.73 6.27 -4.24
N SER A 142 -4.31 7.47 -4.18
CA SER A 142 -4.64 8.28 -5.36
C SER A 142 -5.59 7.52 -6.30
N MET A 143 -5.21 7.27 -7.55
CA MET A 143 -5.98 6.40 -8.45
C MET A 143 -6.24 5.01 -7.84
N GLY A 144 -5.31 4.48 -7.02
CA GLY A 144 -5.51 3.23 -6.28
C GLY A 144 -6.52 3.37 -5.14
N GLY A 145 -6.55 4.52 -4.45
CA GLY A 145 -7.59 4.84 -3.47
C GLY A 145 -8.97 4.97 -4.11
N HIS A 146 -9.05 5.59 -5.30
CA HIS A 146 -10.24 5.59 -6.13
C HIS A 146 -10.69 4.16 -6.47
N GLY A 147 -9.75 3.31 -6.90
CA GLY A 147 -10.02 1.90 -7.17
C GLY A 147 -10.52 1.15 -5.95
N THR A 148 -9.97 1.43 -4.77
CA THR A 148 -10.43 0.87 -3.50
C THR A 148 -11.91 1.19 -3.25
N TYR A 149 -12.32 2.45 -3.38
CA TYR A 149 -13.74 2.81 -3.25
C TYR A 149 -14.62 2.21 -4.35
N ILE A 150 -14.15 2.12 -5.60
CA ILE A 150 -14.90 1.49 -6.68
C ILE A 150 -15.14 0.01 -6.39
N PHE A 151 -14.09 -0.73 -6.02
CA PHE A 151 -14.19 -2.17 -5.82
C PHE A 151 -15.05 -2.54 -4.61
N THR A 152 -14.93 -1.80 -3.52
CA THR A 152 -15.77 -2.02 -2.33
C THR A 152 -17.24 -1.73 -2.58
N GLN A 153 -17.58 -0.82 -3.49
CA GLN A 153 -18.97 -0.57 -3.90
C GLN A 153 -19.52 -1.60 -4.88
N LEU A 154 -18.66 -2.21 -5.71
CA LEU A 154 -19.03 -3.25 -6.65
C LEU A 154 -19.34 -4.59 -5.97
N ASP A 155 -18.58 -4.91 -4.94
CA ASP A 155 -18.74 -6.14 -4.19
C ASP A 155 -18.26 -5.94 -2.73
N PRO A 156 -19.07 -5.31 -1.87
CA PRO A 156 -18.68 -5.03 -0.48
C PRO A 156 -18.45 -6.32 0.33
N ASP A 157 -19.17 -7.39 0.03
CA ASP A 157 -19.08 -8.67 0.75
C ASP A 157 -17.83 -9.48 0.41
N PHE A 158 -17.10 -9.09 -0.63
CA PHE A 158 -15.82 -9.72 -0.98
C PHE A 158 -14.70 -9.31 -0.02
N PHE A 159 -14.77 -8.13 0.58
CA PHE A 159 -13.71 -7.55 1.40
C PHE A 159 -14.02 -7.64 2.89
N ALA A 160 -13.00 -7.95 3.70
CA ALA A 160 -13.06 -7.86 5.15
C ALA A 160 -12.73 -6.44 5.65
N ALA A 161 -11.87 -5.72 4.93
CA ALA A 161 -11.56 -4.32 5.22
C ALA A 161 -10.99 -3.59 4.02
N ALA A 162 -11.05 -2.26 4.03
CA ALA A 162 -10.55 -1.39 2.99
C ALA A 162 -9.77 -0.19 3.54
N ALA A 163 -8.68 0.19 2.84
CA ALA A 163 -7.82 1.31 3.21
C ALA A 163 -7.59 2.25 2.01
N PRO A 164 -8.57 3.07 1.62
CA PRO A 164 -8.40 4.09 0.59
C PRO A 164 -7.56 5.26 1.12
N SER A 165 -6.58 5.71 0.35
CA SER A 165 -5.77 6.88 0.66
C SER A 165 -5.85 7.91 -0.46
N ALA A 166 -6.25 9.14 -0.15
CA ALA A 166 -6.36 10.29 -1.07
C ALA A 166 -7.07 9.94 -2.39
N GLY A 167 -8.18 9.19 -2.33
CA GLY A 167 -8.81 8.55 -3.48
C GLY A 167 -10.26 8.97 -3.77
N SER A 168 -10.81 9.92 -3.04
CA SER A 168 -12.21 10.34 -3.16
C SER A 168 -12.54 11.16 -4.43
N GLY A 169 -11.57 11.43 -5.26
CA GLY A 169 -11.71 12.06 -6.56
C GLY A 169 -10.93 13.35 -6.73
N LEU A 170 -10.73 13.75 -7.99
CA LEU A 170 -10.09 15.01 -8.35
C LEU A 170 -11.03 16.21 -8.13
N ARG A 171 -10.48 17.43 -8.08
CA ARG A 171 -11.25 18.67 -7.82
C ARG A 171 -12.52 18.84 -8.66
N ARG A 172 -12.48 18.43 -9.93
CA ARG A 172 -13.59 18.61 -10.89
C ARG A 172 -14.33 17.31 -11.22
N THR A 173 -14.11 16.25 -10.44
CA THR A 173 -14.86 15.00 -10.64
C THR A 173 -16.18 15.04 -9.87
N GLU A 174 -17.21 14.45 -10.47
CA GLU A 174 -18.47 14.21 -9.78
C GLU A 174 -18.29 13.23 -8.62
N PRO A 175 -19.10 13.33 -7.55
CA PRO A 175 -19.14 12.34 -6.49
C PRO A 175 -19.44 10.94 -7.07
N PHE A 176 -18.63 9.95 -6.74
CA PHE A 176 -18.80 8.57 -7.21
C PHE A 176 -18.90 7.56 -6.07
N ILE A 177 -18.67 8.00 -4.83
CA ILE A 177 -18.75 7.15 -3.66
C ILE A 177 -20.16 7.25 -3.07
N ASP A 178 -20.84 6.09 -2.96
CA ASP A 178 -22.10 5.94 -2.25
C ASP A 178 -21.84 5.24 -0.89
N PRO A 179 -21.73 5.98 0.20
CA PRO A 179 -21.45 5.42 1.53
C PRO A 179 -22.46 4.36 2.00
N LYS A 180 -23.71 4.39 1.50
CA LYS A 180 -24.72 3.40 1.85
C LYS A 180 -24.33 1.98 1.46
N LYS A 181 -23.59 1.83 0.36
CA LYS A 181 -23.14 0.53 -0.14
C LYS A 181 -22.03 -0.08 0.71
N ILE A 182 -21.26 0.76 1.40
CA ILE A 182 -20.03 0.37 2.10
C ILE A 182 -20.07 0.69 3.60
N LYS A 183 -21.23 1.10 4.14
CA LYS A 183 -21.33 1.54 5.53
C LYS A 183 -21.00 0.46 6.56
N ASP A 184 -21.19 -0.79 6.20
CA ASP A 184 -20.98 -1.93 7.09
C ASP A 184 -19.55 -2.51 6.98
N LEU A 185 -18.84 -2.20 5.89
CA LEU A 185 -17.45 -2.60 5.68
C LEU A 185 -16.51 -1.79 6.59
N PRO A 186 -15.60 -2.42 7.34
CA PRO A 186 -14.53 -1.72 8.03
C PRO A 186 -13.63 -0.95 7.06
N ILE A 187 -13.60 0.38 7.17
CA ILE A 187 -12.79 1.27 6.33
C ILE A 187 -11.86 2.10 7.21
N TRP A 188 -10.61 2.20 6.81
CA TRP A 188 -9.69 3.19 7.36
C TRP A 188 -9.14 4.06 6.24
N ALA A 189 -9.70 5.25 6.06
CA ALA A 189 -9.29 6.21 5.05
C ALA A 189 -8.17 7.13 5.55
N PHE A 190 -7.35 7.60 4.61
CA PHE A 190 -6.17 8.41 4.89
C PHE A 190 -6.06 9.58 3.92
N HIS A 191 -5.73 10.78 4.43
CA HIS A 191 -5.58 11.98 3.60
C HIS A 191 -4.62 13.00 4.21
N GLY A 192 -3.92 13.76 3.36
CA GLY A 192 -3.20 14.97 3.77
C GLY A 192 -4.09 16.20 3.65
N ASP A 193 -4.12 17.09 4.64
CA ASP A 193 -5.00 18.26 4.67
C ASP A 193 -4.62 19.36 3.67
N LYS A 194 -3.43 19.27 3.06
CA LYS A 194 -2.94 20.17 1.99
C LYS A 194 -2.90 19.50 0.62
N ASP A 195 -3.68 18.45 0.42
CA ASP A 195 -3.75 17.76 -0.87
C ASP A 195 -4.34 18.67 -1.96
N GLY A 196 -3.49 19.10 -2.88
CA GLY A 196 -3.87 19.92 -4.02
C GLY A 196 -4.32 19.14 -5.26
N VAL A 197 -4.17 17.81 -5.24
CA VAL A 197 -4.52 16.89 -6.34
C VAL A 197 -5.91 16.31 -6.13
N CYS A 198 -6.11 15.63 -5.01
CA CYS A 198 -7.39 15.11 -4.57
C CYS A 198 -7.83 15.91 -3.33
N PRO A 199 -8.77 16.86 -3.44
CA PRO A 199 -9.14 17.68 -2.31
C PRO A 199 -9.72 16.86 -1.17
N ILE A 200 -9.23 17.10 0.07
CA ILE A 200 -9.67 16.37 1.27
C ILE A 200 -11.16 16.52 1.54
N GLU A 201 -11.77 17.64 1.11
CA GLU A 201 -13.20 17.91 1.30
C GLU A 201 -14.09 16.80 0.71
N LYS A 202 -13.61 16.08 -0.30
CA LYS A 202 -14.35 14.95 -0.89
C LYS A 202 -14.37 13.74 0.02
N ASP A 203 -13.25 13.42 0.69
CA ASP A 203 -13.23 12.38 1.73
C ASP A 203 -14.01 12.81 2.98
N GLN A 204 -13.98 14.11 3.32
CA GLN A 204 -14.76 14.64 4.43
C GLN A 204 -16.27 14.43 4.22
N VAL A 205 -16.77 14.68 3.00
CA VAL A 205 -18.19 14.42 2.67
C VAL A 205 -18.53 12.94 2.82
N VAL A 206 -17.65 12.03 2.40
CA VAL A 206 -17.85 10.58 2.58
C VAL A 206 -17.87 10.23 4.07
N PHE A 207 -16.93 10.75 4.85
CA PHE A 207 -16.84 10.50 6.29
C PHE A 207 -18.07 11.04 7.06
N ASP A 208 -18.52 12.25 6.73
CA ASP A 208 -19.71 12.86 7.35
C ASP A 208 -20.97 12.05 7.05
N GLU A 209 -21.10 11.53 5.83
CA GLU A 209 -22.22 10.64 5.48
C GLU A 209 -22.11 9.28 6.18
N MET A 210 -20.90 8.70 6.28
CA MET A 210 -20.66 7.50 7.09
C MET A 210 -21.05 7.72 8.55
N LYS A 211 -20.71 8.88 9.12
CA LYS A 211 -21.12 9.27 10.47
C LYS A 211 -22.65 9.34 10.60
N ARG A 212 -23.33 9.97 9.65
CA ARG A 212 -24.79 10.06 9.62
C ARG A 212 -25.47 8.68 9.53
N LEU A 213 -24.84 7.73 8.83
CA LEU A 213 -25.34 6.37 8.63
C LEU A 213 -24.97 5.40 9.78
N GLY A 214 -24.19 5.84 10.77
CA GLY A 214 -23.61 4.95 11.79
C GLY A 214 -22.67 3.90 11.19
N GLY A 215 -21.94 4.27 10.14
CA GLY A 215 -21.05 3.40 9.39
C GLY A 215 -19.76 3.04 10.15
N ASN A 216 -18.96 2.13 9.60
CA ASN A 216 -17.72 1.66 10.19
C ASN A 216 -16.52 2.27 9.44
N MET A 217 -16.23 3.56 9.67
CA MET A 217 -15.14 4.24 9.00
C MET A 217 -14.26 5.03 9.98
N LYS A 218 -12.96 4.73 9.96
CA LYS A 218 -11.90 5.56 10.55
C LYS A 218 -11.35 6.48 9.47
N PHE A 219 -10.99 7.71 9.84
CA PHE A 219 -10.41 8.68 8.93
C PHE A 219 -9.23 9.37 9.59
N THR A 220 -8.03 9.11 9.09
CA THR A 220 -6.80 9.78 9.53
C THR A 220 -6.46 10.92 8.60
N ILE A 221 -6.34 12.11 9.16
CA ILE A 221 -5.92 13.34 8.48
C ILE A 221 -4.51 13.67 8.95
N TRP A 222 -3.54 13.73 8.02
CA TRP A 222 -2.19 14.18 8.30
C TRP A 222 -2.07 15.68 8.08
N GLN A 223 -1.83 16.41 9.18
CA GLN A 223 -1.76 17.86 9.19
C GLN A 223 -0.51 18.37 8.49
N GLY A 224 -0.67 19.34 7.58
CA GLY A 224 0.39 19.94 6.79
C GLY A 224 0.84 19.12 5.58
N ASP A 225 0.33 17.91 5.39
CA ASP A 225 0.74 17.03 4.30
C ASP A 225 -0.07 17.25 3.02
N ASN A 226 0.62 17.08 1.90
CA ASN A 226 0.04 17.14 0.56
C ASN A 226 -0.40 15.74 0.06
N HIS A 227 -0.55 15.57 -1.26
CA HIS A 227 -0.91 14.30 -1.91
C HIS A 227 0.08 13.15 -1.67
N GLY A 228 1.31 13.42 -1.25
CA GLY A 228 2.40 12.45 -1.10
C GLY A 228 2.36 11.62 0.19
N VAL A 229 1.19 11.26 0.70
CA VAL A 229 1.03 10.59 2.02
C VAL A 229 1.08 9.06 1.98
N SER A 230 1.31 8.47 0.83
CA SER A 230 1.20 7.02 0.62
C SER A 230 2.16 6.15 1.44
N GLY A 231 3.26 6.72 1.92
CA GLY A 231 4.21 6.02 2.79
C GLY A 231 3.85 6.03 4.27
N LYS A 232 2.76 6.69 4.67
CA LYS A 232 2.43 6.94 6.07
C LYS A 232 1.39 5.99 6.67
N PHE A 233 0.51 5.39 5.87
CA PHE A 233 -0.61 4.65 6.45
C PHE A 233 -0.21 3.32 7.11
N ILE A 234 0.87 2.66 6.71
CA ILE A 234 1.37 1.47 7.42
C ILE A 234 2.15 1.83 8.69
N PRO A 235 3.19 2.70 8.64
CA PRO A 235 3.96 3.01 9.84
C PRO A 235 3.27 4.02 10.78
N GLY A 236 2.24 4.74 10.29
CA GLY A 236 1.71 5.91 10.97
C GLY A 236 2.61 7.12 10.85
N ALA A 237 2.17 8.26 11.40
CA ALA A 237 2.96 9.48 11.53
C ALA A 237 2.39 10.34 12.66
N GLU A 238 3.26 11.04 13.40
CA GLU A 238 2.89 11.84 14.59
C GLU A 238 1.92 12.99 14.28
N ASN A 239 1.93 13.51 13.05
CA ASN A 239 1.02 14.57 12.61
C ASN A 239 -0.36 14.06 12.16
N GLY A 240 -0.68 12.79 12.41
CA GLY A 240 -1.96 12.18 12.06
C GLY A 240 -3.00 12.35 13.17
N MET A 241 -4.20 12.79 12.80
CA MET A 241 -5.38 12.77 13.67
C MET A 241 -6.40 11.80 13.11
N THR A 242 -6.79 10.80 13.90
CA THR A 242 -7.76 9.78 13.50
C THR A 242 -9.12 10.06 14.12
N TYR A 243 -10.14 10.08 13.27
CA TYR A 243 -11.55 10.24 13.64
C TYR A 243 -12.31 8.95 13.38
N THR A 244 -13.37 8.71 14.12
CA THR A 244 -14.27 7.56 13.94
C THR A 244 -15.66 8.02 13.56
N SER A 245 -16.32 7.32 12.63
CA SER A 245 -17.68 7.66 12.19
C SER A 245 -18.76 7.18 13.16
N SER A 246 -18.48 6.14 13.94
CA SER A 246 -19.41 5.59 14.95
C SER A 246 -18.66 4.75 16.00
N GLU A 247 -19.41 4.27 17.01
CA GLU A 247 -18.90 3.33 18.03
C GLU A 247 -18.58 1.93 17.46
N ARG A 248 -18.98 1.64 16.23
CA ARG A 248 -18.62 0.39 15.53
C ARG A 248 -17.14 0.34 15.12
N CYS A 249 -16.49 1.49 15.07
CA CYS A 249 -15.08 1.56 14.69
C CYS A 249 -14.19 0.98 15.78
N ASP A 250 -13.33 0.04 15.39
CA ASP A 250 -12.30 -0.51 16.26
C ASP A 250 -11.36 0.61 16.75
N SER A 251 -10.96 0.58 18.02
CA SER A 251 -10.07 1.56 18.64
C SER A 251 -8.57 1.31 18.39
N GLU A 252 -8.19 0.20 17.75
CA GLU A 252 -6.78 -0.13 17.48
C GLU A 252 -6.08 0.99 16.70
N PRO A 253 -5.00 1.60 17.23
CA PRO A 253 -4.29 2.68 16.56
C PRO A 253 -3.26 2.21 15.52
N ASP A 254 -2.80 0.95 15.59
CA ASP A 254 -1.86 0.38 14.63
C ASP A 254 -2.62 -0.13 13.40
N PHE A 255 -2.23 0.34 12.23
CA PHE A 255 -2.93 0.02 10.99
C PHE A 255 -2.93 -1.48 10.67
N LEU A 256 -1.79 -2.16 10.79
CA LEU A 256 -1.72 -3.58 10.44
C LEU A 256 -2.44 -4.45 11.47
N LYS A 257 -2.34 -4.14 12.75
CA LYS A 257 -3.13 -4.83 13.78
C LYS A 257 -4.62 -4.67 13.54
N TRP A 258 -5.06 -3.43 13.25
CA TRP A 258 -6.45 -3.18 12.90
C TRP A 258 -6.86 -3.98 11.66
N LEU A 259 -6.06 -3.93 10.58
CA LEU A 259 -6.39 -4.60 9.32
C LEU A 259 -6.56 -6.10 9.52
N PHE A 260 -5.61 -6.74 10.20
CA PHE A 260 -5.58 -8.19 10.40
C PHE A 260 -6.56 -8.68 11.47
N ALA A 261 -7.16 -7.79 12.25
CA ALA A 261 -8.25 -8.10 13.15
C ALA A 261 -9.62 -8.19 12.44
N GLN A 262 -9.72 -7.68 11.19
CA GLN A 262 -10.98 -7.69 10.45
C GLN A 262 -11.20 -9.03 9.74
N SER A 263 -12.42 -9.55 9.80
CA SER A 263 -12.87 -10.77 9.11
C SER A 263 -14.36 -10.61 8.75
N LYS A 264 -14.80 -11.27 7.70
CA LYS A 264 -16.24 -11.36 7.34
C LYS A 264 -16.98 -12.27 8.27
#